data_5fb9f51f9af6051bfc496b3eea5c0ee5
#
_entry.id   5fb9f51f9af6051bfc496b3eea5c0ee5
#
_cell.length_a   1.000
_cell.length_b   1.000
_cell.length_c   1.000
_cell.angle_alpha   90.00
_cell.angle_beta   90.00
_cell.angle_gamma   90.00
#
_symmetry.space_group_name_H-M   'P 1'
#
loop_
_entity.id
_entity.type
_entity.pdbx_description
1 polymer ?
#
loop_
_entity_poly.entity_id
_entity_poly.type
_entity_poly.pdbx_seq_one_letter_code
_entity_poly.pdbx_strand_id
1 'polypeptide(L)'
;MVETSIIIRAFNEEKHLPALFEALGRQAYSDFEVIFVDSGSYDRSRDIAAEHGAKIVRINSHDFTFGYSLNVGIEAAQGALIAIVSAHTVPENEHWLERLVSPLRQEGVAMTYGRQLGVLESKFSEVEDFDRIFGPVPRDDRPRSVRANNANSAIKKVLWTQK
;
A
#
# COMPACT_ATOMS: atom_id res chain seq x y z
N MET A 1 3.72 -15.89 -13.10
CA MET A 1 3.60 -14.42 -12.95
C MET A 1 2.67 -14.19 -11.79
N VAL A 2 3.00 -13.28 -10.89
CA VAL A 2 2.14 -12.94 -9.73
C VAL A 2 0.93 -12.10 -10.18
N GLU A 3 -0.21 -12.24 -9.49
CA GLU A 3 -1.40 -11.44 -9.80
C GLU A 3 -1.30 -10.02 -9.23
N THR A 4 -0.73 -9.87 -8.02
CA THR A 4 -0.71 -8.59 -7.29
C THR A 4 0.72 -8.14 -7.00
N SER A 5 1.00 -6.84 -7.16
CA SER A 5 2.23 -6.21 -6.67
C SER A 5 1.88 -5.20 -5.58
N ILE A 6 2.51 -5.36 -4.41
CA ILE A 6 2.38 -4.42 -3.29
C ILE A 6 3.49 -3.39 -3.41
N ILE A 7 3.13 -2.12 -3.52
CA ILE A 7 4.08 -1.01 -3.58
C ILE A 7 4.21 -0.36 -2.20
N ILE A 8 5.38 -0.43 -1.62
CA ILE A 8 5.73 0.21 -0.35
C ILE A 8 6.76 1.30 -0.62
N ARG A 9 6.44 2.54 -0.30
CA ARG A 9 7.38 3.66 -0.39
C ARG A 9 7.92 3.96 1.00
N ALA A 10 9.23 4.14 1.11
CA ALA A 10 9.87 4.36 2.40
C ALA A 10 11.03 5.35 2.33
N PHE A 11 11.24 6.01 3.46
CA PHE A 11 12.42 6.79 3.79
C PHE A 11 12.64 6.73 5.30
N ASN A 12 13.65 5.97 5.75
CA ASN A 12 13.97 5.77 7.17
C ASN A 12 12.82 5.22 8.00
N GLU A 13 12.31 4.05 7.62
CA GLU A 13 11.16 3.38 8.23
C GLU A 13 11.53 2.09 8.99
N GLU A 14 12.81 1.91 9.38
CA GLU A 14 13.29 0.68 10.04
C GLU A 14 12.45 0.28 11.26
N LYS A 15 11.87 1.27 11.96
CA LYS A 15 11.04 1.05 13.15
C LYS A 15 9.72 0.35 12.82
N HIS A 16 9.13 0.65 11.67
CA HIS A 16 7.77 0.23 11.30
C HIS A 16 7.75 -0.99 10.40
N LEU A 17 8.76 -1.16 9.56
CA LEU A 17 8.83 -2.22 8.56
C LEU A 17 8.73 -3.65 9.11
N PRO A 18 9.34 -4.01 10.26
CA PRO A 18 9.22 -5.38 10.77
C PRO A 18 7.76 -5.80 10.99
N ALA A 19 6.93 -4.95 11.60
CA ALA A 19 5.53 -5.25 11.84
C ALA A 19 4.72 -5.35 10.54
N LEU A 20 5.00 -4.48 9.57
CA LEU A 20 4.37 -4.54 8.24
C LEU A 20 4.72 -5.83 7.52
N PHE A 21 6.01 -6.18 7.42
CA PHE A 21 6.44 -7.39 6.70
C PHE A 21 5.96 -8.67 7.39
N GLU A 22 5.94 -8.72 8.71
CA GLU A 22 5.35 -9.83 9.45
C GLU A 22 3.86 -9.99 9.12
N ALA A 23 3.10 -8.91 9.07
CA ALA A 23 1.68 -8.95 8.70
C ALA A 23 1.47 -9.34 7.23
N LEU A 24 2.35 -8.92 6.31
CA LEU A 24 2.32 -9.38 4.92
C LEU A 24 2.65 -10.86 4.79
N GLY A 25 3.62 -11.37 5.56
CA GLY A 25 3.96 -12.80 5.59
C GLY A 25 2.84 -13.71 6.10
N ARG A 26 1.88 -13.17 6.87
CA ARG A 26 0.70 -13.89 7.37
C ARG A 26 -0.50 -13.85 6.43
N GLN A 27 -0.43 -13.14 5.28
CA GLN A 27 -1.57 -13.08 4.38
C GLN A 27 -1.93 -14.45 3.80
N ALA A 28 -3.21 -14.80 3.85
CA ALA A 28 -3.74 -16.03 3.24
C ALA A 28 -3.67 -16.01 1.71
N TYR A 29 -3.80 -14.83 1.12
CA TYR A 29 -3.57 -14.60 -0.31
C TYR A 29 -2.07 -14.50 -0.56
N SER A 30 -1.51 -15.45 -1.31
CA SER A 30 -0.05 -15.60 -1.52
C SER A 30 0.44 -15.24 -2.93
N ASP A 31 -0.46 -14.96 -3.87
CA ASP A 31 -0.09 -14.64 -5.26
C ASP A 31 0.31 -13.17 -5.42
N PHE A 32 1.32 -12.75 -4.67
CA PHE A 32 1.82 -11.38 -4.70
C PHE A 32 3.35 -11.28 -4.62
N GLU A 33 3.86 -10.14 -5.05
CA GLU A 33 5.22 -9.68 -4.82
C GLU A 33 5.20 -8.36 -4.05
N VAL A 34 6.33 -8.00 -3.44
CA VAL A 34 6.52 -6.70 -2.78
C VAL A 34 7.59 -5.89 -3.53
N ILE A 35 7.24 -4.69 -3.93
CA ILE A 35 8.15 -3.68 -4.51
C ILE A 35 8.38 -2.61 -3.44
N PHE A 36 9.59 -2.54 -2.95
CA PHE A 36 10.01 -1.56 -1.94
C PHE A 36 10.74 -0.41 -2.62
N VAL A 37 10.11 0.77 -2.65
CA VAL A 37 10.67 1.98 -3.26
C VAL A 37 11.35 2.81 -2.18
N ASP A 38 12.68 2.76 -2.17
CA ASP A 38 13.53 3.47 -1.23
C ASP A 38 13.92 4.85 -1.75
N SER A 39 13.60 5.89 -1.01
CA SER A 39 13.89 7.29 -1.35
C SER A 39 15.21 7.79 -0.76
N GLY A 40 16.19 6.89 -0.57
CA GLY A 40 17.52 7.23 -0.08
C GLY A 40 17.70 7.03 1.43
N SER A 41 17.07 6.02 2.01
CA SER A 41 17.22 5.68 3.43
C SER A 41 18.70 5.43 3.81
N TYR A 42 19.06 5.85 5.00
CA TYR A 42 20.38 5.62 5.62
C TYR A 42 20.31 4.72 6.86
N ASP A 43 19.11 4.30 7.26
CA ASP A 43 18.85 3.30 8.29
C ASP A 43 18.76 1.88 7.71
N ARG A 44 18.28 0.88 8.48
CA ARG A 44 18.14 -0.51 8.06
C ARG A 44 16.90 -0.80 7.19
N SER A 45 16.16 0.20 6.75
CA SER A 45 14.92 -0.01 5.98
C SER A 45 15.10 -0.94 4.79
N ARG A 46 16.19 -0.75 4.00
CA ARG A 46 16.47 -1.59 2.82
C ARG A 46 16.84 -3.02 3.17
N ASP A 47 17.63 -3.17 4.26
CA ASP A 47 18.07 -4.49 4.69
C ASP A 47 16.87 -5.31 5.15
N ILE A 48 15.99 -4.71 5.96
CA ILE A 48 14.75 -5.34 6.42
C ILE A 48 13.88 -5.76 5.23
N ALA A 49 13.68 -4.86 4.25
CA ALA A 49 12.88 -5.18 3.07
C ALA A 49 13.49 -6.32 2.24
N ALA A 50 14.82 -6.34 2.07
CA ALA A 50 15.53 -7.39 1.35
C ALA A 50 15.47 -8.74 2.09
N GLU A 51 15.61 -8.76 3.42
CA GLU A 51 15.48 -9.95 4.27
C GLU A 51 14.10 -10.62 4.11
N HIS A 52 13.06 -9.85 3.80
CA HIS A 52 11.71 -10.33 3.54
C HIS A 52 11.41 -10.57 2.04
N GLY A 53 12.42 -10.58 1.19
CA GLY A 53 12.28 -10.92 -0.23
C GLY A 53 11.66 -9.82 -1.10
N ALA A 54 11.57 -8.58 -0.62
CA ALA A 54 11.07 -7.48 -1.42
C ALA A 54 12.06 -7.09 -2.54
N LYS A 55 11.54 -6.76 -3.72
CA LYS A 55 12.31 -6.16 -4.80
C LYS A 55 12.60 -4.69 -4.47
N ILE A 56 13.87 -4.37 -4.27
CA ILE A 56 14.29 -3.01 -3.91
C ILE A 56 14.43 -2.17 -5.18
N VAL A 57 13.73 -1.04 -5.20
CA VAL A 57 13.85 0.01 -6.22
C VAL A 57 14.33 1.28 -5.54
N ARG A 58 15.43 1.85 -6.01
CA ARG A 58 16.00 3.06 -5.43
C ARG A 58 15.66 4.27 -6.27
N ILE A 59 15.24 5.34 -5.63
CA ILE A 59 15.14 6.67 -6.21
C ILE A 59 16.03 7.64 -5.44
N ASN A 60 16.52 8.67 -6.15
CA ASN A 60 17.30 9.71 -5.51
C ASN A 60 16.35 10.56 -4.63
N SER A 61 16.79 10.91 -3.42
CA SER A 61 16.01 11.75 -2.50
C SER A 61 15.67 13.13 -3.08
N HIS A 62 16.52 13.66 -3.97
CA HIS A 62 16.27 14.94 -4.67
C HIS A 62 15.15 14.83 -5.72
N ASP A 63 14.91 13.64 -6.27
CA ASP A 63 13.88 13.40 -7.28
C ASP A 63 12.56 12.95 -6.65
N PHE A 64 12.51 12.85 -5.32
CA PHE A 64 11.35 12.35 -4.62
C PHE A 64 10.14 13.26 -4.80
N THR A 65 9.07 12.68 -5.35
CA THR A 65 7.69 13.12 -5.15
C THR A 65 6.82 11.90 -4.88
N PHE A 66 5.67 12.10 -4.24
CA PHE A 66 4.73 11.00 -3.99
C PHE A 66 4.29 10.30 -5.28
N GLY A 67 4.05 11.06 -6.36
CA GLY A 67 3.66 10.52 -7.66
C GLY A 67 4.80 9.80 -8.36
N TYR A 68 6.00 10.39 -8.38
CA TYR A 68 7.17 9.80 -9.02
C TYR A 68 7.55 8.45 -8.38
N SER A 69 7.60 8.38 -7.06
CA SER A 69 7.91 7.13 -6.37
C SER A 69 6.90 6.02 -6.64
N LEU A 70 5.61 6.35 -6.74
CA LEU A 70 4.59 5.38 -7.14
C LEU A 70 4.78 4.94 -8.60
N ASN A 71 5.02 5.86 -9.53
CA ASN A 71 5.24 5.53 -10.94
C ASN A 71 6.39 4.55 -11.10
N VAL A 72 7.54 4.82 -10.46
CA VAL A 72 8.72 3.95 -10.52
C VAL A 72 8.42 2.57 -9.91
N GLY A 73 7.73 2.52 -8.78
CA GLY A 73 7.32 1.25 -8.15
C GLY A 73 6.38 0.43 -9.03
N ILE A 74 5.36 1.08 -9.61
CA ILE A 74 4.38 0.42 -10.47
C ILE A 74 5.00 -0.03 -11.81
N GLU A 75 5.94 0.72 -12.35
CA GLU A 75 6.71 0.32 -13.54
C GLU A 75 7.51 -0.98 -13.27
N ALA A 76 8.11 -1.10 -12.09
CA ALA A 76 8.87 -2.28 -11.67
C ALA A 76 8.00 -3.50 -11.32
N ALA A 77 6.69 -3.32 -11.16
CA ALA A 77 5.71 -4.34 -10.78
C ALA A 77 5.40 -5.32 -11.92
N GLN A 78 5.18 -6.60 -11.60
CA GLN A 78 4.76 -7.63 -12.55
C GLN A 78 3.26 -7.93 -12.48
N GLY A 79 2.63 -7.67 -11.35
CA GLY A 79 1.20 -7.94 -11.12
C GLY A 79 0.27 -7.04 -11.94
N ALA A 80 -0.86 -7.59 -12.33
CA ALA A 80 -1.94 -6.84 -12.99
C ALA A 80 -2.71 -5.94 -12.00
N LEU A 81 -2.69 -6.28 -10.71
CA LEU A 81 -3.27 -5.53 -9.62
C LEU A 81 -2.16 -4.88 -8.80
N ILE A 82 -2.34 -3.62 -8.45
CA ILE A 82 -1.38 -2.85 -7.66
C ILE A 82 -2.03 -2.50 -6.32
N ALA A 83 -1.47 -2.99 -5.23
CA ALA A 83 -1.81 -2.54 -3.89
C ALA A 83 -0.78 -1.51 -3.41
N ILE A 84 -1.24 -0.39 -2.89
CA ILE A 84 -0.40 0.71 -2.41
C ILE A 84 -0.53 0.77 -0.89
N VAL A 85 0.60 0.63 -0.20
CA VAL A 85 0.66 0.54 1.27
C VAL A 85 1.68 1.52 1.81
N SER A 86 1.36 2.19 2.89
CA SER A 86 2.32 3.03 3.60
C SER A 86 3.24 2.18 4.48
N ALA A 87 4.52 2.52 4.56
CA ALA A 87 5.52 1.79 5.33
C ALA A 87 5.22 1.71 6.84
N HIS A 88 4.40 2.62 7.37
CA HIS A 88 3.99 2.66 8.78
C HIS A 88 2.55 2.20 9.04
N THR A 89 1.95 1.46 8.10
CA THR A 89 0.65 0.80 8.30
C THR A 89 0.84 -0.69 8.48
N VAL A 90 -0.05 -1.31 9.26
CA VAL A 90 -0.03 -2.76 9.48
C VAL A 90 -1.39 -3.32 9.09
N PRO A 91 -1.46 -4.30 8.17
CA PRO A 91 -2.67 -5.06 7.88
C PRO A 91 -3.28 -5.66 9.13
N GLU A 92 -4.59 -5.47 9.33
CA GLU A 92 -5.29 -5.87 10.55
C GLU A 92 -5.38 -7.39 10.71
N ASN A 93 -5.49 -8.13 9.58
CA ASN A 93 -5.65 -9.59 9.59
C ASN A 93 -5.11 -10.23 8.30
N GLU A 94 -5.09 -11.58 8.28
CA GLU A 94 -4.58 -12.39 7.17
C GLU A 94 -5.41 -12.32 5.88
N HIS A 95 -6.60 -11.74 5.91
CA HIS A 95 -7.48 -11.60 4.74
C HIS A 95 -7.48 -10.19 4.15
N TRP A 96 -6.65 -9.29 4.69
CA TRP A 96 -6.63 -7.88 4.27
C TRP A 96 -6.35 -7.72 2.77
N LEU A 97 -5.30 -8.38 2.25
CA LEU A 97 -4.91 -8.21 0.85
C LEU A 97 -5.98 -8.75 -0.10
N GLU A 98 -6.51 -9.95 0.17
CA GLU A 98 -7.58 -10.52 -0.66
C GLU A 98 -8.83 -9.63 -0.69
N ARG A 99 -9.25 -9.12 0.46
CA ARG A 99 -10.40 -8.20 0.54
C ARG A 99 -10.17 -6.90 -0.20
N LEU A 100 -8.92 -6.42 -0.22
CA LEU A 100 -8.56 -5.19 -0.92
C LEU A 100 -8.55 -5.38 -2.43
N VAL A 101 -8.06 -6.53 -2.95
CA VAL A 101 -7.85 -6.72 -4.38
C VAL A 101 -8.99 -7.48 -5.07
N SER A 102 -9.72 -8.36 -4.38
CA SER A 102 -10.76 -9.19 -5.00
C SER A 102 -11.85 -8.41 -5.74
N PRO A 103 -12.32 -7.22 -5.28
CA PRO A 103 -13.33 -6.48 -6.03
C PRO A 103 -12.81 -5.95 -7.37
N LEU A 104 -11.48 -5.78 -7.51
CA LEU A 104 -10.90 -5.34 -8.79
C LEU A 104 -11.06 -6.35 -9.92
N ARG A 105 -11.33 -7.62 -9.61
CA ARG A 105 -11.62 -8.65 -10.62
C ARG A 105 -12.98 -8.44 -11.29
N GLN A 106 -13.86 -7.66 -10.68
CA GLN A 106 -15.18 -7.33 -11.24
C GLN A 106 -15.05 -6.29 -12.36
N GLU A 107 -15.95 -6.40 -13.35
CA GLU A 107 -16.07 -5.39 -14.38
C GLU A 107 -16.59 -4.06 -13.79
N GLY A 108 -16.07 -2.93 -14.28
CA GLY A 108 -16.46 -1.61 -13.79
C GLY A 108 -15.76 -1.15 -12.50
N VAL A 109 -15.11 -2.04 -11.75
CA VAL A 109 -14.31 -1.63 -10.58
C VAL A 109 -12.90 -1.26 -11.02
N ALA A 110 -12.56 0.02 -10.87
CA ALA A 110 -11.26 0.56 -11.24
C ALA A 110 -10.27 0.58 -10.06
N MET A 111 -10.75 0.91 -8.87
CA MET A 111 -9.96 1.14 -7.67
C MET A 111 -10.74 0.70 -6.42
N THR A 112 -10.01 0.25 -5.42
CA THR A 112 -10.50 -0.07 -4.08
C THR A 112 -9.67 0.64 -3.03
N TYR A 113 -10.22 0.81 -1.85
CA TYR A 113 -9.47 1.30 -0.69
C TYR A 113 -10.02 0.67 0.59
N GLY A 114 -9.12 0.43 1.53
CA GLY A 114 -9.46 -0.10 2.84
C GLY A 114 -9.65 1.00 3.87
N ARG A 115 -10.40 0.68 4.92
CA ARG A 115 -10.52 1.53 6.10
C ARG A 115 -9.15 1.67 6.78
N GLN A 116 -8.86 2.84 7.31
CA GLN A 116 -7.72 3.08 8.18
C GLN A 116 -8.23 3.32 9.59
N LEU A 117 -7.54 2.74 10.55
CA LEU A 117 -7.80 2.87 11.98
C LEU A 117 -6.59 3.53 12.64
N GLY A 118 -6.83 4.43 13.58
CA GLY A 118 -5.81 4.90 14.48
C GLY A 118 -5.41 3.79 15.45
N VAL A 119 -4.15 3.80 15.87
CA VAL A 119 -3.63 2.96 16.96
C VAL A 119 -3.48 3.81 18.23
N LEU A 120 -3.17 3.16 19.38
CA LEU A 120 -3.04 3.86 20.67
C LEU A 120 -2.02 5.02 20.65
N GLU A 121 -0.99 4.92 19.78
CA GLU A 121 0.05 5.95 19.61
C GLU A 121 -0.36 7.04 18.62
N SER A 122 -1.47 6.88 17.92
CA SER A 122 -1.96 7.90 16.97
C SER A 122 -2.42 9.15 17.73
N LYS A 123 -2.19 10.31 17.13
CA LYS A 123 -2.71 11.56 17.69
C LYS A 123 -4.22 11.56 17.67
N PHE A 124 -4.84 12.15 18.67
CA PHE A 124 -6.31 12.24 18.77
C PHE A 124 -6.96 12.80 17.49
N SER A 125 -6.34 13.84 16.88
CA SER A 125 -6.82 14.41 15.63
C SER A 125 -6.78 13.44 14.44
N GLU A 126 -5.81 12.52 14.41
CA GLU A 126 -5.72 11.50 13.35
C GLU A 126 -6.81 10.44 13.53
N VAL A 127 -7.10 10.02 14.75
CA VAL A 127 -8.18 9.07 15.05
C VAL A 127 -9.53 9.67 14.63
N GLU A 128 -9.81 10.91 15.03
CA GLU A 128 -11.03 11.65 14.64
C GLU A 128 -11.15 11.80 13.12
N ASP A 129 -10.06 12.12 12.43
CA ASP A 129 -10.04 12.24 10.97
C ASP A 129 -10.28 10.89 10.29
N PHE A 130 -9.70 9.81 10.78
CA PHE A 130 -9.96 8.47 10.25
C PHE A 130 -11.41 8.05 10.44
N ASP A 131 -11.99 8.28 11.61
CA ASP A 131 -13.39 7.95 11.87
C ASP A 131 -14.35 8.81 11.04
N ARG A 132 -14.03 10.08 10.81
CA ARG A 132 -14.80 10.99 9.95
C ARG A 132 -14.73 10.59 8.47
N ILE A 133 -13.53 10.20 7.98
CA ILE A 133 -13.28 9.90 6.57
C ILE A 133 -13.77 8.50 6.22
N PHE A 134 -13.43 7.51 7.03
CA PHE A 134 -13.68 6.10 6.72
C PHE A 134 -14.95 5.57 7.39
N GLY A 135 -15.34 6.10 8.56
CA GLY A 135 -16.52 5.71 9.30
C GLY A 135 -16.58 4.22 9.69
N PRO A 136 -17.57 3.82 10.52
CA PRO A 136 -17.66 2.43 10.99
C PRO A 136 -18.26 1.45 9.97
N VAL A 137 -18.89 1.93 8.90
CA VAL A 137 -19.60 1.09 7.93
C VAL A 137 -19.08 1.34 6.51
N PRO A 138 -18.77 0.29 5.73
CA PRO A 138 -18.50 0.42 4.29
C PRO A 138 -19.72 1.09 3.63
N ARG A 139 -19.50 2.10 2.81
CA ARG A 139 -20.57 2.79 2.10
C ARG A 139 -20.37 2.60 0.60
N ASP A 140 -21.27 1.83 -0.03
CA ASP A 140 -21.33 1.68 -1.48
C ASP A 140 -21.93 2.92 -2.18
N ASP A 141 -22.60 3.79 -1.42
CA ASP A 141 -23.41 4.90 -1.91
C ASP A 141 -22.72 6.27 -1.82
N ARG A 142 -21.42 6.33 -1.55
CA ARG A 142 -20.71 7.62 -1.44
C ARG A 142 -20.65 8.32 -2.79
N PRO A 143 -21.11 9.57 -2.88
CA PRO A 143 -20.95 10.35 -4.09
C PRO A 143 -19.45 10.55 -4.40
N ARG A 144 -19.13 10.68 -5.67
CA ARG A 144 -17.86 10.69 -6.38
C ARG A 144 -16.67 11.50 -5.80
N SER A 145 -16.74 12.00 -4.60
CA SER A 145 -15.65 12.70 -3.90
C SER A 145 -14.85 11.77 -2.99
N VAL A 146 -14.64 10.52 -3.39
CA VAL A 146 -13.87 9.54 -2.62
C VAL A 146 -12.41 9.99 -2.57
N ARG A 147 -11.95 10.31 -1.38
CA ARG A 147 -10.53 10.53 -1.11
C ARG A 147 -9.85 9.17 -0.93
N ALA A 148 -9.51 8.53 -2.05
CA ALA A 148 -8.59 7.41 -1.97
C ALA A 148 -7.25 7.93 -1.48
N ASN A 149 -6.71 7.32 -0.44
CA ASN A 149 -5.37 7.67 0.00
C ASN A 149 -4.38 6.54 -0.36
N ASN A 150 -3.13 6.91 -0.56
CA ASN A 150 -2.06 6.02 -1.00
C ASN A 150 -1.46 5.19 0.14
N ALA A 151 -2.17 4.99 1.25
CA ALA A 151 -1.72 4.20 2.38
C ALA A 151 -2.39 2.83 2.49
N ASN A 152 -3.59 2.68 1.89
CA ASN A 152 -4.36 1.43 1.87
C ASN A 152 -5.33 1.44 0.69
N SER A 153 -4.83 1.25 -0.51
CA SER A 153 -5.64 1.24 -1.73
C SER A 153 -5.11 0.23 -2.76
N ALA A 154 -5.96 -0.17 -3.70
CA ALA A 154 -5.51 -0.95 -4.85
C ALA A 154 -6.18 -0.48 -6.14
N ILE A 155 -5.49 -0.69 -7.27
CA ILE A 155 -5.90 -0.26 -8.61
C ILE A 155 -5.47 -1.30 -9.65
N LYS A 156 -6.20 -1.40 -10.76
CA LYS A 156 -5.75 -2.15 -11.93
C LYS A 156 -4.55 -1.44 -12.57
N LYS A 157 -3.42 -2.14 -12.75
CA LYS A 157 -2.20 -1.57 -13.32
C LYS A 157 -2.43 -0.89 -14.67
N VAL A 158 -3.25 -1.50 -15.53
CA VAL A 158 -3.59 -0.96 -16.85
C VAL A 158 -4.20 0.44 -16.80
N LEU A 159 -4.98 0.75 -15.76
CA LEU A 159 -5.58 2.09 -15.60
C LEU A 159 -4.57 3.14 -15.13
N TRP A 160 -3.53 2.72 -14.40
CA TRP A 160 -2.44 3.62 -14.00
C TRP A 160 -1.58 4.04 -15.19
N THR A 161 -1.36 3.11 -16.13
CA THR A 161 -0.48 3.33 -17.30
C THR A 161 -1.17 4.00 -18.48
N GLN A 162 -2.51 4.15 -18.45
CA GLN A 162 -3.25 4.94 -19.43
C GLN A 162 -3.00 6.44 -19.16
N LYS A 163 -2.16 7.06 -19.98
CA LYS A 163 -1.91 8.51 -20.02
C LYS A 163 -2.70 9.16 -21.14
#